data_000925a0d54efdfa7d0d136fbfd8bdb6
#
_entry.id   000925a0d54efdfa7d0d136fbfd8bdb6
#
_cell.length_a   1.000
_cell.length_b   1.000
_cell.length_c   1.000
_cell.angle_alpha   90.00
_cell.angle_beta   90.00
_cell.angle_gamma   90.00
#
_symmetry.space_group_name_H-M   'P 1'
#
loop_
_entity.id
_entity.type
_entity.pdbx_description
1 polymer ?
#
loop_
_entity_poly.entity_id
_entity_poly.type
_entity_poly.pdbx_seq_one_letter_code
_entity_poly.pdbx_strand_id
1 'polypeptide(L)'
;MLDKLQKIAERLAEVERQLADPAVYSDRQAMTKLSREQKELTPVVEAYRAYSRAEADIAAATGMLSDPELKELGQEELTAAKAERERLEGELKRLLLPRDPNDDKSVVLEIRAGIGGEEGALFAADLLRMYTMYAERRGFTLDVVSLNETELGGVKEAVATVEGTGAFSRLKFEAGTHRVQRVPETESSGRIQTSAATVAVMPEAEEVEFSIDPKDLQIDTYRSSGAGGQHVNKTESAIRITHLPTGTVVECQDERSQHKNRERAMKILRSRLYEAEQERQNAAIAKERKSQVGTGDRSGKIRTYNFPQNRVTDHRLTGDNKNFNIAAIMNGDLDPLIDALTLNQQAQRLQEGAE
;
A
#
# COMPACT_ATOMS: atom_id res chain seq x y z
N MET A 1 19.49 1.66 18.98
CA MET A 1 18.59 0.52 18.67
C MET A 1 17.90 0.03 19.93
N LEU A 2 18.62 -0.36 20.99
CA LEU A 2 18.05 -0.93 22.23
C LEU A 2 17.02 -0.02 22.90
N ASP A 3 17.27 1.29 23.02
CA ASP A 3 16.29 2.25 23.59
C ASP A 3 14.98 2.32 22.83
N LYS A 4 15.01 2.16 21.48
CA LYS A 4 13.80 2.07 20.67
C LYS A 4 13.03 0.79 20.95
N LEU A 5 13.73 -0.33 21.07
CA LEU A 5 13.13 -1.64 21.34
C LEU A 5 12.48 -1.69 22.72
N GLN A 6 13.10 -1.08 23.71
CA GLN A 6 12.54 -0.97 25.05
C GLN A 6 11.22 -0.15 25.03
N LYS A 7 11.19 1.01 24.34
CA LYS A 7 9.97 1.81 24.18
C LYS A 7 8.86 1.04 23.46
N ILE A 8 9.21 0.24 22.45
CA ILE A 8 8.27 -0.62 21.74
C ILE A 8 7.69 -1.68 22.69
N ALA A 9 8.51 -2.29 23.54
CA ALA A 9 8.05 -3.26 24.53
C ALA A 9 7.12 -2.63 25.59
N GLU A 10 7.43 -1.43 26.06
CA GLU A 10 6.58 -0.66 26.96
C GLU A 10 5.25 -0.30 26.29
N ARG A 11 5.28 0.09 25.00
CA ARG A 11 4.08 0.39 24.22
C ARG A 11 3.20 -0.84 24.02
N LEU A 12 3.78 -2.01 23.74
CA LEU A 12 3.01 -3.26 23.64
C LEU A 12 2.29 -3.57 24.95
N ALA A 13 2.98 -3.47 26.08
CA ALA A 13 2.38 -3.70 27.39
C ALA A 13 1.25 -2.72 27.70
N GLU A 14 1.32 -1.48 27.21
CA GLU A 14 0.25 -0.49 27.34
C GLU A 14 -0.94 -0.85 26.44
N VAL A 15 -0.70 -1.26 25.19
CA VAL A 15 -1.73 -1.70 24.24
C VAL A 15 -2.46 -2.93 24.79
N GLU A 16 -1.74 -3.91 25.36
CA GLU A 16 -2.31 -5.09 25.98
C GLU A 16 -3.19 -4.74 27.19
N ARG A 17 -2.78 -3.77 28.01
CA ARG A 17 -3.60 -3.25 29.12
C ARG A 17 -4.87 -2.58 28.61
N GLN A 18 -4.79 -1.77 27.58
CA GLN A 18 -5.94 -1.09 26.98
C GLN A 18 -6.91 -2.12 26.36
N LEU A 19 -6.41 -3.14 25.69
CA LEU A 19 -7.23 -4.23 25.14
C LEU A 19 -7.90 -5.07 26.24
N ALA A 20 -7.36 -5.12 27.45
CA ALA A 20 -7.98 -5.80 28.59
C ALA A 20 -9.08 -4.96 29.26
N ASP A 21 -9.23 -3.67 28.93
CA ASP A 21 -10.26 -2.79 29.48
C ASP A 21 -11.63 -3.09 28.84
N PRO A 22 -12.67 -3.48 29.62
CA PRO A 22 -14.00 -3.71 29.10
C PRO A 22 -14.61 -2.50 28.33
N ALA A 23 -14.21 -1.28 28.63
CA ALA A 23 -14.69 -0.09 27.95
C ALA A 23 -14.30 -0.06 26.46
N VAL A 24 -13.17 -0.64 26.08
CA VAL A 24 -12.68 -0.71 24.71
C VAL A 24 -13.52 -1.64 23.83
N TYR A 25 -14.15 -2.66 24.42
CA TYR A 25 -15.03 -3.59 23.66
C TYR A 25 -16.29 -2.90 23.11
N SER A 26 -16.70 -1.78 23.69
CA SER A 26 -17.84 -1.00 23.21
C SER A 26 -17.49 -0.08 22.04
N ASP A 27 -16.20 0.22 21.83
CA ASP A 27 -15.70 1.02 20.73
C ASP A 27 -14.98 0.15 19.69
N ARG A 28 -15.71 -0.21 18.63
CA ARG A 28 -15.20 -1.06 17.56
C ARG A 28 -13.96 -0.46 16.85
N GLN A 29 -13.91 0.87 16.71
CA GLN A 29 -12.78 1.52 16.02
C GLN A 29 -11.53 1.49 16.89
N ALA A 30 -11.66 1.81 18.18
CA ALA A 30 -10.56 1.73 19.14
C ALA A 30 -10.02 0.30 19.25
N MET A 31 -10.92 -0.70 19.36
CA MET A 31 -10.55 -2.11 19.42
C MET A 31 -9.78 -2.56 18.17
N THR A 32 -10.26 -2.20 16.97
CA THR A 32 -9.60 -2.56 15.71
C THR A 32 -8.21 -1.94 15.62
N LYS A 33 -8.08 -0.67 16.01
CA LYS A 33 -6.80 0.06 16.00
C LYS A 33 -5.79 -0.58 16.97
N LEU A 34 -6.20 -0.84 18.20
CA LEU A 34 -5.34 -1.45 19.23
C LEU A 34 -4.94 -2.89 18.86
N SER A 35 -5.86 -3.70 18.34
CA SER A 35 -5.55 -5.06 17.88
C SER A 35 -4.56 -5.07 16.72
N ARG A 36 -4.66 -4.10 15.80
CA ARG A 36 -3.70 -3.95 14.71
C ARG A 36 -2.32 -3.56 15.26
N GLU A 37 -2.27 -2.58 16.15
CA GLU A 37 -1.02 -2.14 16.80
C GLU A 37 -0.36 -3.31 17.58
N GLN A 38 -1.14 -4.10 18.32
CA GLN A 38 -0.65 -5.31 19.00
C GLN A 38 -0.02 -6.29 18.01
N LYS A 39 -0.71 -6.60 16.92
CA LYS A 39 -0.22 -7.52 15.89
C LYS A 39 1.11 -7.04 15.26
N GLU A 40 1.30 -5.73 15.14
CA GLU A 40 2.52 -5.12 14.60
C GLU A 40 3.68 -5.16 15.60
N LEU A 41 3.42 -4.90 16.88
CA LEU A 41 4.47 -4.79 17.90
C LEU A 41 4.91 -6.15 18.45
N THR A 42 4.02 -7.15 18.51
CA THR A 42 4.30 -8.47 19.08
C THR A 42 5.55 -9.14 18.49
N PRO A 43 5.73 -9.26 17.16
CA PRO A 43 6.91 -9.91 16.60
C PRO A 43 8.23 -9.20 16.95
N VAL A 44 8.19 -7.86 17.03
CA VAL A 44 9.36 -7.05 17.39
C VAL A 44 9.77 -7.31 18.84
N VAL A 45 8.79 -7.37 19.75
CA VAL A 45 9.04 -7.60 21.19
C VAL A 45 9.47 -9.03 21.45
N GLU A 46 8.94 -10.02 20.74
CA GLU A 46 9.36 -11.42 20.83
C GLU A 46 10.81 -11.58 20.38
N ALA A 47 11.18 -11.01 19.24
CA ALA A 47 12.56 -11.01 18.75
C ALA A 47 13.51 -10.26 19.71
N TYR A 48 13.06 -9.15 20.31
CA TYR A 48 13.84 -8.41 21.30
C TYR A 48 14.06 -9.21 22.58
N ARG A 49 13.04 -9.90 23.08
CA ARG A 49 13.16 -10.79 24.24
C ARG A 49 14.11 -11.95 23.98
N ALA A 50 14.06 -12.52 22.76
CA ALA A 50 15.00 -13.56 22.36
C ALA A 50 16.45 -13.04 22.28
N TYR A 51 16.63 -11.84 21.70
CA TYR A 51 17.93 -11.16 21.64
C TYR A 51 18.52 -10.91 23.04
N SER A 52 17.69 -10.41 23.97
CA SER A 52 18.12 -10.16 25.36
C SER A 52 18.49 -11.45 26.09
N ARG A 53 17.82 -12.58 25.79
CA ARG A 53 18.23 -13.91 26.31
C ARG A 53 19.55 -14.33 25.75
N ALA A 54 19.76 -14.23 24.43
CA ALA A 54 21.05 -14.57 23.82
C ALA A 54 22.22 -13.74 24.38
N GLU A 55 22.00 -12.47 24.72
CA GLU A 55 23.00 -11.65 25.42
C GLU A 55 23.28 -12.16 26.85
N ALA A 56 22.27 -12.57 27.57
CA ALA A 56 22.42 -13.17 28.89
C ALA A 56 23.19 -14.52 28.81
N ASP A 57 22.89 -15.34 27.80
CA ASP A 57 23.57 -16.61 27.54
C ASP A 57 25.05 -16.40 27.20
N ILE A 58 25.38 -15.36 26.41
CA ILE A 58 26.78 -14.96 26.14
C ILE A 58 27.49 -14.58 27.44
N ALA A 59 26.86 -13.84 28.33
CA ALA A 59 27.45 -13.45 29.61
C ALA A 59 27.67 -14.67 30.51
N ALA A 60 26.70 -15.59 30.57
CA ALA A 60 26.78 -16.83 31.33
C ALA A 60 27.92 -17.74 30.79
N ALA A 61 27.92 -17.99 29.48
CA ALA A 61 28.96 -18.80 28.82
C ALA A 61 30.38 -18.19 28.98
N THR A 62 30.49 -16.86 28.96
CA THR A 62 31.75 -16.16 29.22
C THR A 62 32.23 -16.39 30.66
N GLY A 63 31.30 -16.44 31.63
CA GLY A 63 31.60 -16.78 33.01
C GLY A 63 32.16 -18.21 33.16
N MET A 64 31.63 -19.18 32.42
CA MET A 64 32.08 -20.58 32.44
C MET A 64 33.49 -20.75 31.92
N LEU A 65 34.01 -19.88 31.05
CA LEU A 65 35.39 -19.95 30.54
C LEU A 65 36.45 -19.79 31.61
N SER A 66 36.06 -19.26 32.77
CA SER A 66 36.98 -19.06 33.91
C SER A 66 37.18 -20.36 34.72
N ASP A 67 36.32 -21.36 34.54
CA ASP A 67 36.38 -22.66 35.20
C ASP A 67 37.00 -23.70 34.23
N PRO A 68 38.14 -24.34 34.63
CA PRO A 68 38.81 -25.33 33.79
C PRO A 68 37.93 -26.54 33.40
N GLU A 69 36.97 -26.93 34.28
CA GLU A 69 36.09 -28.07 34.04
C GLU A 69 34.95 -27.73 33.08
N LEU A 70 34.54 -26.44 33.01
CA LEU A 70 33.43 -25.98 32.17
C LEU A 70 33.90 -25.27 30.90
N LYS A 71 35.21 -25.15 30.70
CA LYS A 71 35.78 -24.33 29.61
C LYS A 71 35.36 -24.79 28.21
N GLU A 72 35.36 -26.09 27.92
CA GLU A 72 34.95 -26.61 26.62
C GLU A 72 33.46 -26.35 26.37
N LEU A 73 32.59 -26.68 27.32
CA LEU A 73 31.17 -26.43 27.26
C LEU A 73 30.87 -24.93 27.08
N GLY A 74 31.55 -24.09 27.89
CA GLY A 74 31.41 -22.64 27.81
C GLY A 74 31.83 -22.07 26.44
N GLN A 75 32.83 -22.69 25.78
CA GLN A 75 33.24 -22.27 24.43
C GLN A 75 32.22 -22.64 23.37
N GLU A 76 31.58 -23.80 23.45
CA GLU A 76 30.51 -24.24 22.56
C GLU A 76 29.26 -23.37 22.73
N GLU A 77 28.81 -23.16 23.96
CA GLU A 77 27.66 -22.31 24.28
C GLU A 77 27.89 -20.85 23.85
N LEU A 78 29.07 -20.31 24.07
CA LEU A 78 29.43 -18.96 23.65
C LEU A 78 29.35 -18.80 22.13
N THR A 79 29.81 -19.81 21.39
CA THR A 79 29.78 -19.79 19.93
C THR A 79 28.34 -19.85 19.42
N ALA A 80 27.51 -20.75 19.99
CA ALA A 80 26.08 -20.86 19.63
C ALA A 80 25.31 -19.59 19.98
N ALA A 81 25.50 -19.04 21.18
CA ALA A 81 24.81 -17.83 21.63
C ALA A 81 25.20 -16.59 20.80
N LYS A 82 26.49 -16.47 20.39
CA LYS A 82 26.92 -15.39 19.48
C LYS A 82 26.28 -15.49 18.09
N ALA A 83 26.20 -16.68 17.53
CA ALA A 83 25.55 -16.91 16.22
C ALA A 83 24.06 -16.58 16.29
N GLU A 84 23.38 -16.99 17.37
CA GLU A 84 21.96 -16.68 17.57
C GLU A 84 21.72 -15.18 17.79
N ARG A 85 22.57 -14.50 18.54
CA ARG A 85 22.51 -13.04 18.70
C ARG A 85 22.63 -12.31 17.35
N GLU A 86 23.59 -12.72 16.52
CA GLU A 86 23.80 -12.11 15.18
C GLU A 86 22.60 -12.35 14.29
N ARG A 87 22.01 -13.54 14.29
CA ARG A 87 20.79 -13.87 13.58
C ARG A 87 19.62 -12.96 14.02
N LEU A 88 19.40 -12.83 15.33
CA LEU A 88 18.34 -12.03 15.92
C LEU A 88 18.54 -10.54 15.69
N GLU A 89 19.78 -10.06 15.70
CA GLU A 89 20.10 -8.67 15.35
C GLU A 89 19.69 -8.35 13.90
N GLY A 90 19.98 -9.25 12.97
CA GLY A 90 19.52 -9.13 11.58
C GLY A 90 18.00 -9.17 11.44
N GLU A 91 17.34 -10.01 12.23
CA GLU A 91 15.87 -10.08 12.27
C GLU A 91 15.24 -8.80 12.84
N LEU A 92 15.77 -8.29 13.96
CA LEU A 92 15.33 -7.03 14.56
C LEU A 92 15.50 -5.84 13.61
N LYS A 93 16.63 -5.75 12.90
CA LYS A 93 16.86 -4.72 11.89
C LYS A 93 15.77 -4.75 10.80
N ARG A 94 15.35 -5.95 10.36
CA ARG A 94 14.27 -6.12 9.39
C ARG A 94 12.90 -5.73 9.96
N LEU A 95 12.60 -6.15 11.19
CA LEU A 95 11.33 -5.85 11.85
C LEU A 95 11.15 -4.36 12.19
N LEU A 96 12.25 -3.64 12.41
CA LEU A 96 12.26 -2.20 12.68
C LEU A 96 12.16 -1.33 11.41
N LEU A 97 12.23 -1.93 10.21
CA LEU A 97 12.00 -1.17 8.98
C LEU A 97 10.57 -0.63 8.97
N PRO A 98 10.38 0.63 8.57
CA PRO A 98 9.05 1.20 8.46
C PRO A 98 8.22 0.38 7.46
N ARG A 99 7.08 -0.13 7.91
CA ARG A 99 6.10 -0.79 7.05
C ARG A 99 5.36 0.26 6.24
N ASP A 100 4.97 -0.10 5.05
CA ASP A 100 4.07 0.73 4.24
C ASP A 100 2.67 0.69 4.89
N PRO A 101 2.06 1.83 5.23
CA PRO A 101 0.72 1.85 5.83
C PRO A 101 -0.35 1.22 4.94
N ASN A 102 -0.06 1.06 3.65
CA ASN A 102 -0.97 0.46 2.69
C ASN A 102 -0.80 -1.07 2.58
N ASP A 103 0.24 -1.67 3.20
CA ASP A 103 0.56 -3.09 3.02
C ASP A 103 -0.62 -4.04 3.34
N ASP A 104 -1.49 -3.69 4.28
CA ASP A 104 -2.66 -4.50 4.67
C ASP A 104 -3.92 -4.22 3.83
N LYS A 105 -3.89 -3.22 2.95
CA LYS A 105 -5.05 -2.84 2.14
C LYS A 105 -5.31 -3.81 1.00
N SER A 106 -6.55 -3.82 0.53
CA SER A 106 -6.95 -4.38 -0.75
C SER A 106 -6.34 -3.57 -1.90
N VAL A 107 -6.35 -4.13 -3.09
CA VAL A 107 -5.68 -3.58 -4.27
C VAL A 107 -6.67 -3.30 -5.38
N VAL A 108 -6.51 -2.17 -6.05
CA VAL A 108 -7.04 -1.93 -7.38
C VAL A 108 -5.93 -2.22 -8.39
N LEU A 109 -6.11 -3.25 -9.18
CA LEU A 109 -5.19 -3.71 -10.22
C LEU A 109 -5.69 -3.26 -11.59
N GLU A 110 -4.91 -2.47 -12.30
CA GLU A 110 -5.21 -2.06 -13.67
C GLU A 110 -4.19 -2.66 -14.63
N ILE A 111 -4.65 -3.36 -15.65
CA ILE A 111 -3.84 -3.96 -16.69
C ILE A 111 -4.22 -3.33 -18.01
N ARG A 112 -3.26 -2.83 -18.76
CA ARG A 112 -3.49 -2.22 -20.06
C ARG A 112 -2.52 -2.77 -21.10
N ALA A 113 -3.04 -3.03 -22.29
CA ALA A 113 -2.20 -3.32 -23.45
C ALA A 113 -1.28 -2.11 -23.73
N GLY A 114 -0.01 -2.38 -23.91
CA GLY A 114 0.99 -1.41 -24.30
C GLY A 114 1.36 -1.51 -25.79
N ILE A 115 2.64 -1.37 -26.10
CA ILE A 115 3.14 -1.47 -27.48
C ILE A 115 3.07 -2.93 -27.94
N GLY A 116 2.52 -3.14 -29.15
CA GLY A 116 2.44 -4.48 -29.78
C GLY A 116 1.10 -4.79 -30.43
N GLY A 117 0.16 -3.84 -30.42
CA GLY A 117 -1.17 -4.03 -31.01
C GLY A 117 -1.92 -5.20 -30.35
N GLU A 118 -2.46 -6.09 -31.18
CA GLU A 118 -3.26 -7.24 -30.69
C GLU A 118 -2.44 -8.18 -29.77
N GLU A 119 -1.15 -8.40 -30.06
CA GLU A 119 -0.29 -9.22 -29.21
C GLU A 119 -0.08 -8.61 -27.82
N GLY A 120 -0.04 -7.28 -27.72
CA GLY A 120 -0.03 -6.58 -26.43
C GLY A 120 -1.31 -6.83 -25.64
N ALA A 121 -2.46 -6.89 -26.32
CA ALA A 121 -3.75 -7.17 -25.71
C ALA A 121 -3.88 -8.65 -25.27
N LEU A 122 -3.40 -9.60 -26.07
CA LEU A 122 -3.33 -11.01 -25.69
C LEU A 122 -2.43 -11.23 -24.49
N PHE A 123 -1.29 -10.54 -24.44
CA PHE A 123 -0.39 -10.62 -23.28
C PHE A 123 -1.02 -9.98 -22.02
N ALA A 124 -1.79 -8.92 -22.16
CA ALA A 124 -2.54 -8.34 -21.03
C ALA A 124 -3.59 -9.32 -20.48
N ALA A 125 -4.25 -10.11 -21.36
CA ALA A 125 -5.15 -11.18 -20.95
C ALA A 125 -4.41 -12.29 -20.19
N ASP A 126 -3.22 -12.67 -20.65
CA ASP A 126 -2.36 -13.64 -19.96
C ASP A 126 -1.95 -13.17 -18.57
N LEU A 127 -1.62 -11.88 -18.42
CA LEU A 127 -1.31 -11.28 -17.12
C LEU A 127 -2.53 -11.29 -16.19
N LEU A 128 -3.72 -10.94 -16.69
CA LEU A 128 -4.94 -11.00 -15.89
C LEU A 128 -5.19 -12.42 -15.37
N ARG A 129 -5.07 -13.43 -16.25
CA ARG A 129 -5.18 -14.84 -15.86
C ARG A 129 -4.13 -15.23 -14.82
N MET A 130 -2.89 -14.81 -14.99
CA MET A 130 -1.79 -15.07 -14.04
C MET A 130 -2.12 -14.51 -12.64
N TYR A 131 -2.61 -13.27 -12.56
CA TYR A 131 -2.98 -12.67 -11.28
C TYR A 131 -4.23 -13.30 -10.67
N THR A 132 -5.20 -13.74 -11.47
CA THR A 132 -6.36 -14.50 -10.97
C THR A 132 -5.90 -15.80 -10.30
N MET A 133 -5.03 -16.57 -10.95
CA MET A 133 -4.49 -17.80 -10.39
C MET A 133 -3.62 -17.54 -9.15
N TYR A 134 -2.89 -16.43 -9.11
CA TYR A 134 -2.13 -16.04 -7.93
C TYR A 134 -3.04 -15.70 -6.75
N ALA A 135 -4.10 -14.92 -7.00
CA ALA A 135 -5.08 -14.57 -5.98
C ALA A 135 -5.73 -15.82 -5.38
N GLU A 136 -6.17 -16.77 -6.22
CA GLU A 136 -6.73 -18.04 -5.77
C GLU A 136 -5.77 -18.83 -4.88
N ARG A 137 -4.49 -18.92 -5.27
CA ARG A 137 -3.45 -19.62 -4.48
C ARG A 137 -3.22 -18.99 -3.11
N ARG A 138 -3.36 -17.66 -3.02
CA ARG A 138 -3.15 -16.91 -1.77
C ARG A 138 -4.41 -16.77 -0.93
N GLY A 139 -5.56 -17.24 -1.43
CA GLY A 139 -6.85 -17.06 -0.78
C GLY A 139 -7.33 -15.61 -0.82
N PHE A 140 -6.87 -14.84 -1.82
CA PHE A 140 -7.40 -13.52 -2.14
C PHE A 140 -8.60 -13.66 -3.08
N THR A 141 -9.54 -12.74 -2.98
CA THR A 141 -10.67 -12.64 -3.93
C THR A 141 -10.31 -11.62 -4.99
N LEU A 142 -10.32 -12.04 -6.27
CA LEU A 142 -10.12 -11.14 -7.40
C LEU A 142 -11.44 -10.98 -8.15
N ASP A 143 -11.96 -9.76 -8.19
CA ASP A 143 -13.19 -9.38 -8.91
C ASP A 143 -12.87 -8.40 -10.04
N VAL A 144 -13.28 -8.75 -11.27
CA VAL A 144 -13.08 -7.90 -12.44
C VAL A 144 -14.20 -6.86 -12.50
N VAL A 145 -13.85 -5.59 -12.22
CA VAL A 145 -14.78 -4.47 -12.19
C VAL A 145 -15.09 -3.95 -13.60
N SER A 146 -14.07 -3.92 -14.46
CA SER A 146 -14.19 -3.45 -15.83
C SER A 146 -13.27 -4.24 -16.74
N LEU A 147 -13.79 -4.63 -17.91
CA LEU A 147 -13.05 -5.41 -18.90
C LEU A 147 -13.37 -4.88 -20.30
N ASN A 148 -12.34 -4.49 -21.04
CA ASN A 148 -12.42 -4.10 -22.44
C ASN A 148 -11.59 -5.09 -23.28
N GLU A 149 -12.28 -6.00 -23.95
CA GLU A 149 -11.68 -7.07 -24.73
C GLU A 149 -11.50 -6.68 -26.21
N THR A 150 -10.64 -7.41 -26.89
CA THR A 150 -10.50 -7.38 -28.36
C THR A 150 -11.30 -8.54 -28.98
N GLU A 151 -11.51 -8.48 -30.29
CA GLU A 151 -12.22 -9.54 -31.04
C GLU A 151 -11.50 -10.91 -30.98
N LEU A 152 -10.18 -10.90 -30.74
CA LEU A 152 -9.36 -12.12 -30.65
C LEU A 152 -9.13 -12.59 -29.19
N GLY A 153 -9.93 -12.07 -28.24
CA GLY A 153 -9.83 -12.46 -26.82
C GLY A 153 -8.68 -11.81 -26.05
N GLY A 154 -8.04 -10.80 -26.65
CA GLY A 154 -7.08 -9.97 -25.93
C GLY A 154 -7.78 -8.96 -25.01
N VAL A 155 -7.06 -8.35 -24.10
CA VAL A 155 -7.54 -7.32 -23.16
C VAL A 155 -6.87 -5.99 -23.46
N LYS A 156 -7.65 -4.98 -23.89
CA LYS A 156 -7.16 -3.61 -24.05
C LYS A 156 -6.94 -2.95 -22.69
N GLU A 157 -7.91 -3.16 -21.80
CA GLU A 157 -7.88 -2.63 -20.45
C GLU A 157 -8.72 -3.54 -19.54
N ALA A 158 -8.18 -3.88 -18.38
CA ALA A 158 -8.90 -4.55 -17.30
C ALA A 158 -8.65 -3.80 -15.99
N VAL A 159 -9.70 -3.63 -15.21
CA VAL A 159 -9.65 -3.13 -13.85
C VAL A 159 -10.24 -4.20 -12.94
N ALA A 160 -9.46 -4.66 -11.98
CA ALA A 160 -9.89 -5.66 -11.01
C ALA A 160 -9.58 -5.19 -9.59
N THR A 161 -10.42 -5.58 -8.64
CA THR A 161 -10.13 -5.47 -7.21
C THR A 161 -9.57 -6.78 -6.71
N VAL A 162 -8.56 -6.72 -5.85
CA VAL A 162 -8.00 -7.88 -5.17
C VAL A 162 -8.14 -7.68 -3.68
N GLU A 163 -9.07 -8.39 -3.08
CA GLU A 163 -9.39 -8.31 -1.66
C GLU A 163 -8.66 -9.39 -0.87
N GLY A 164 -8.08 -9.01 0.25
CA GLY A 164 -7.40 -9.92 1.15
C GLY A 164 -6.35 -9.24 2.01
N THR A 165 -6.13 -9.74 3.21
CA THR A 165 -5.14 -9.17 4.13
C THR A 165 -3.74 -9.28 3.53
N GLY A 166 -3.08 -8.14 3.32
CA GLY A 166 -1.73 -8.09 2.78
C GLY A 166 -1.66 -8.19 1.25
N ALA A 167 -2.78 -8.05 0.52
CA ALA A 167 -2.80 -8.09 -0.93
C ALA A 167 -1.88 -7.02 -1.54
N PHE A 168 -1.94 -5.78 -1.03
CA PHE A 168 -1.08 -4.69 -1.50
C PHE A 168 0.40 -4.97 -1.24
N SER A 169 0.76 -5.52 -0.08
CA SER A 169 2.16 -5.83 0.26
C SER A 169 2.83 -6.76 -0.75
N ARG A 170 2.05 -7.64 -1.37
CA ARG A 170 2.51 -8.62 -2.37
C ARG A 170 2.48 -8.04 -3.78
N LEU A 171 1.34 -7.46 -4.17
CA LEU A 171 1.12 -7.00 -5.54
C LEU A 171 1.77 -5.67 -5.88
N LYS A 172 2.17 -4.84 -4.91
CA LYS A 172 2.86 -3.56 -5.16
C LYS A 172 4.10 -3.69 -6.04
N PHE A 173 4.76 -4.84 -6.03
CA PHE A 173 5.92 -5.13 -6.88
C PHE A 173 5.57 -5.42 -8.34
N GLU A 174 4.30 -5.59 -8.67
CA GLU A 174 3.83 -5.85 -10.02
C GLU A 174 3.60 -4.55 -10.84
N ALA A 175 3.64 -3.39 -10.18
CA ALA A 175 3.45 -2.12 -10.83
C ALA A 175 4.59 -1.79 -11.81
N GLY A 176 4.24 -1.54 -13.07
CA GLY A 176 5.19 -1.16 -14.11
C GLY A 176 4.90 -1.76 -15.48
N THR A 177 5.90 -1.70 -16.38
CA THR A 177 5.81 -2.25 -17.73
C THR A 177 6.34 -3.69 -17.76
N HIS A 178 5.52 -4.61 -18.22
CA HIS A 178 5.83 -6.02 -18.46
C HIS A 178 6.08 -6.21 -19.95
N ARG A 179 7.19 -6.82 -20.30
CA ARG A 179 7.59 -7.09 -21.68
C ARG A 179 7.51 -8.56 -22.00
N VAL A 180 6.87 -8.92 -23.10
CA VAL A 180 6.81 -10.30 -23.61
C VAL A 180 7.65 -10.44 -24.87
N GLN A 181 8.30 -11.60 -25.01
CA GLN A 181 9.02 -12.05 -26.19
C GLN A 181 8.53 -13.45 -26.53
N ARG A 182 7.71 -13.56 -27.56
CA ARG A 182 7.20 -14.83 -28.10
C ARG A 182 6.85 -14.68 -29.58
N VAL A 183 6.58 -15.80 -30.24
CA VAL A 183 5.90 -15.81 -31.53
C VAL A 183 4.43 -15.57 -31.23
N PRO A 184 3.82 -14.47 -31.69
CA PRO A 184 2.40 -14.20 -31.49
C PRO A 184 1.52 -15.28 -32.12
N GLU A 185 0.36 -15.55 -31.56
CA GLU A 185 -0.64 -16.45 -32.18
C GLU A 185 -1.13 -15.91 -33.53
N THR A 186 -1.04 -14.60 -33.73
CA THR A 186 -1.41 -13.89 -34.97
C THR A 186 -0.31 -13.88 -36.03
N GLU A 187 0.88 -14.43 -35.72
CA GLU A 187 2.06 -14.40 -36.62
C GLU A 187 2.24 -15.68 -37.38
N SER A 188 2.06 -15.62 -38.69
CA SER A 188 2.17 -16.80 -39.58
C SER A 188 3.63 -17.15 -39.99
N SER A 189 4.56 -16.18 -39.84
CA SER A 189 5.96 -16.37 -40.29
C SER A 189 6.87 -16.92 -39.20
N GLY A 190 6.37 -17.19 -38.00
CA GLY A 190 7.15 -17.72 -36.87
C GLY A 190 8.16 -16.73 -36.28
N ARG A 191 8.06 -15.45 -36.57
CA ARG A 191 8.95 -14.44 -36.04
C ARG A 191 8.65 -14.09 -34.59
N ILE A 192 9.70 -14.08 -33.75
CA ILE A 192 9.58 -13.60 -32.38
C ILE A 192 9.32 -12.10 -32.40
N GLN A 193 8.21 -11.70 -31.80
CA GLN A 193 7.88 -10.29 -31.60
C GLN A 193 8.08 -9.90 -30.15
N THR A 194 8.21 -8.60 -29.91
CA THR A 194 8.35 -8.02 -28.58
C THR A 194 7.21 -7.06 -28.36
N SER A 195 6.32 -7.40 -27.44
CA SER A 195 5.17 -6.60 -27.03
C SER A 195 5.26 -6.26 -25.55
N ALA A 196 4.42 -5.35 -25.09
CA ALA A 196 4.37 -4.94 -23.71
C ALA A 196 2.93 -4.75 -23.24
N ALA A 197 2.72 -4.93 -21.95
CA ALA A 197 1.54 -4.52 -21.21
C ALA A 197 1.97 -3.76 -19.96
N THR A 198 1.12 -2.91 -19.46
CA THR A 198 1.38 -2.11 -18.26
C THR A 198 0.44 -2.55 -17.15
N VAL A 199 0.98 -2.60 -15.94
CA VAL A 199 0.24 -2.93 -14.71
C VAL A 199 0.37 -1.76 -13.76
N ALA A 200 -0.75 -1.23 -13.29
CA ALA A 200 -0.79 -0.30 -12.17
C ALA A 200 -1.40 -0.99 -10.96
N VAL A 201 -0.81 -0.77 -9.80
CA VAL A 201 -1.22 -1.36 -8.53
C VAL A 201 -1.43 -0.24 -7.54
N MET A 202 -2.66 -0.01 -7.15
CA MET A 202 -3.02 1.06 -6.23
C MET A 202 -3.69 0.46 -4.99
N PRO A 203 -3.41 0.99 -3.80
CA PRO A 203 -4.19 0.61 -2.63
C PRO A 203 -5.63 1.06 -2.80
N GLU A 204 -6.57 0.26 -2.30
CA GLU A 204 -7.97 0.65 -2.27
C GLU A 204 -8.12 1.96 -1.48
N ALA A 205 -8.81 2.92 -2.07
CA ALA A 205 -9.05 4.22 -1.45
C ALA A 205 -10.07 4.06 -0.31
N GLU A 206 -9.74 4.61 0.85
CA GLU A 206 -10.70 4.75 1.93
C GLU A 206 -11.73 5.82 1.57
N GLU A 207 -12.98 5.63 2.01
CA GLU A 207 -14.00 6.67 1.85
C GLU A 207 -13.52 7.96 2.53
N VAL A 208 -13.73 9.08 1.85
CA VAL A 208 -13.37 10.39 2.40
C VAL A 208 -14.31 10.72 3.55
N GLU A 209 -13.89 10.47 4.78
CA GLU A 209 -14.57 11.01 5.96
C GLU A 209 -14.33 12.53 6.00
N PHE A 210 -15.33 13.29 5.56
CA PHE A 210 -15.25 14.73 5.53
C PHE A 210 -16.06 15.37 6.66
N SER A 211 -15.38 15.94 7.63
CA SER A 211 -15.98 16.73 8.71
C SER A 211 -15.47 18.17 8.68
N ILE A 212 -16.37 19.13 8.83
CA ILE A 212 -16.03 20.55 8.93
C ILE A 212 -15.95 20.92 10.41
N ASP A 213 -14.79 21.37 10.89
CA ASP A 213 -14.68 21.93 12.24
C ASP A 213 -15.35 23.32 12.25
N PRO A 214 -16.32 23.57 13.16
CA PRO A 214 -16.92 24.88 13.30
C PRO A 214 -15.94 26.04 13.55
N LYS A 215 -14.74 25.74 14.09
CA LYS A 215 -13.68 26.74 14.34
C LYS A 215 -13.03 27.25 13.05
N ASP A 216 -13.08 26.46 11.99
CA ASP A 216 -12.53 26.79 10.68
C ASP A 216 -13.49 27.63 9.84
N LEU A 217 -14.65 27.99 10.38
CA LEU A 217 -15.67 28.76 9.70
C LEU A 217 -15.75 30.18 10.21
N GLN A 218 -15.64 31.15 9.31
CA GLN A 218 -16.05 32.53 9.53
C GLN A 218 -17.43 32.72 8.91
N ILE A 219 -18.39 33.16 9.72
CA ILE A 219 -19.77 33.35 9.31
C ILE A 219 -20.12 34.82 9.48
N ASP A 220 -20.36 35.50 8.35
CA ASP A 220 -20.74 36.90 8.30
C ASP A 220 -22.20 37.03 7.86
N THR A 221 -22.91 37.96 8.48
CA THR A 221 -24.28 38.31 8.12
C THR A 221 -24.30 39.68 7.44
N TYR A 222 -25.11 39.80 6.40
CA TYR A 222 -25.25 41.06 5.68
C TYR A 222 -26.67 41.21 5.10
N ARG A 223 -26.96 42.41 4.60
CA ARG A 223 -28.27 42.72 4.03
C ARG A 223 -28.37 42.13 2.62
N SER A 224 -29.48 41.44 2.36
CA SER A 224 -29.74 40.87 1.03
C SER A 224 -29.83 42.00 -0.01
N SER A 225 -29.29 41.81 -1.19
CA SER A 225 -29.40 42.69 -2.35
C SER A 225 -30.50 42.19 -3.29
N GLY A 226 -31.35 43.09 -3.79
CA GLY A 226 -32.37 42.72 -4.79
C GLY A 226 -33.67 43.57 -4.68
N ALA A 227 -34.59 43.34 -5.63
CA ALA A 227 -35.91 43.97 -5.61
C ALA A 227 -36.75 43.45 -4.45
N GLY A 228 -36.97 44.24 -3.43
CA GLY A 228 -37.73 43.86 -2.24
C GLY A 228 -38.20 45.05 -1.42
N GLY A 229 -39.21 44.85 -0.57
CA GLY A 229 -39.78 45.86 0.30
C GLY A 229 -38.88 46.13 1.57
N GLN A 230 -39.47 46.80 2.56
CA GLN A 230 -38.81 47.25 3.79
C GLN A 230 -38.05 46.16 4.56
N HIS A 231 -38.47 44.89 4.43
CA HIS A 231 -37.86 43.76 5.10
C HIS A 231 -36.45 43.41 4.50
N VAL A 232 -36.31 43.44 3.19
CA VAL A 232 -35.02 43.13 2.51
C VAL A 232 -33.97 44.17 2.80
N ASN A 233 -34.39 45.45 2.94
CA ASN A 233 -33.49 46.60 3.16
C ASN A 233 -33.08 46.80 4.61
N LYS A 234 -33.82 46.23 5.58
CA LYS A 234 -33.59 46.45 7.02
C LYS A 234 -33.04 45.22 7.74
N THR A 235 -33.23 43.99 7.24
CA THR A 235 -32.88 42.76 7.92
C THR A 235 -31.66 42.13 7.30
N GLU A 236 -30.66 41.79 8.14
CA GLU A 236 -29.46 41.07 7.70
C GLU A 236 -29.73 39.56 7.59
N SER A 237 -30.47 39.19 6.56
CA SER A 237 -30.88 37.79 6.31
C SER A 237 -29.90 37.03 5.45
N ALA A 238 -29.03 37.71 4.70
CA ALA A 238 -28.00 37.06 3.89
C ALA A 238 -26.83 36.57 4.73
N ILE A 239 -26.28 35.43 4.37
CA ILE A 239 -25.17 34.75 5.04
C ILE A 239 -24.03 34.57 4.04
N ARG A 240 -22.81 34.85 4.49
CA ARG A 240 -21.55 34.49 3.87
C ARG A 240 -20.80 33.58 4.84
N ILE A 241 -20.42 32.40 4.37
CA ILE A 241 -19.58 31.46 5.12
C ILE A 241 -18.26 31.33 4.38
N THR A 242 -17.19 31.61 5.08
CA THR A 242 -15.82 31.42 4.58
C THR A 242 -15.16 30.28 5.36
N HIS A 243 -14.69 29.26 4.65
CA HIS A 243 -13.87 28.21 5.22
C HIS A 243 -12.41 28.68 5.22
N LEU A 244 -11.87 29.00 6.39
CA LEU A 244 -10.58 29.65 6.56
C LEU A 244 -9.40 28.85 5.96
N PRO A 245 -9.30 27.51 6.15
CA PRO A 245 -8.17 26.74 5.62
C PRO A 245 -8.09 26.69 4.09
N THR A 246 -9.24 26.67 3.39
CA THR A 246 -9.29 26.56 1.93
C THR A 246 -9.61 27.88 1.23
N GLY A 247 -10.04 28.90 1.98
CA GLY A 247 -10.51 30.17 1.41
C GLY A 247 -11.83 30.06 0.62
N THR A 248 -12.53 28.92 0.70
CA THR A 248 -13.79 28.71 -0.01
C THR A 248 -14.90 29.58 0.62
N VAL A 249 -15.54 30.40 -0.22
CA VAL A 249 -16.61 31.28 0.18
C VAL A 249 -17.95 30.81 -0.42
N VAL A 250 -18.98 30.79 0.42
CA VAL A 250 -20.37 30.52 0.01
C VAL A 250 -21.28 31.60 0.54
N GLU A 251 -22.08 32.16 -0.36
CA GLU A 251 -23.08 33.17 -0.01
C GLU A 251 -24.48 32.60 -0.29
N CYS A 252 -25.43 32.91 0.60
CA CYS A 252 -26.82 32.53 0.45
C CYS A 252 -27.74 33.65 0.95
N GLN A 253 -28.65 34.09 0.07
CA GLN A 253 -29.64 35.15 0.35
C GLN A 253 -31.03 34.82 -0.20
N ASP A 254 -31.29 33.56 -0.53
CA ASP A 254 -32.51 33.11 -1.24
C ASP A 254 -33.75 33.14 -0.35
N GLU A 255 -33.58 32.93 0.93
CA GLU A 255 -34.64 32.86 1.93
C GLU A 255 -34.75 34.10 2.77
N ARG A 256 -35.97 34.39 3.27
CA ARG A 256 -36.20 35.51 4.22
C ARG A 256 -35.63 35.21 5.61
N SER A 257 -35.40 33.97 5.93
CA SER A 257 -34.88 33.51 7.22
C SER A 257 -33.36 33.33 7.18
N GLN A 258 -32.64 34.05 8.04
CA GLN A 258 -31.21 33.93 8.24
C GLN A 258 -30.80 32.49 8.57
N HIS A 259 -31.56 31.79 9.43
CA HIS A 259 -31.30 30.39 9.78
C HIS A 259 -31.36 29.43 8.56
N LYS A 260 -32.39 29.61 7.73
CA LYS A 260 -32.51 28.79 6.50
C LYS A 260 -31.37 29.07 5.51
N ASN A 261 -30.98 30.35 5.36
CA ASN A 261 -29.84 30.72 4.52
C ASN A 261 -28.54 30.12 5.06
N ARG A 262 -28.34 30.10 6.40
CA ARG A 262 -27.18 29.47 7.03
C ARG A 262 -27.13 27.97 6.79
N GLU A 263 -28.23 27.27 6.99
CA GLU A 263 -28.32 25.82 6.74
C GLU A 263 -28.02 25.49 5.27
N ARG A 264 -28.58 26.27 4.34
CA ARG A 264 -28.36 26.12 2.91
C ARG A 264 -26.93 26.41 2.51
N ALA A 265 -26.34 27.51 3.01
CA ALA A 265 -24.94 27.85 2.79
C ALA A 265 -23.99 26.77 3.32
N MET A 266 -24.27 26.23 4.53
CA MET A 266 -23.51 25.09 5.09
C MET A 266 -23.60 23.84 4.23
N LYS A 267 -24.79 23.54 3.68
CA LYS A 267 -24.95 22.38 2.79
C LYS A 267 -24.16 22.54 1.48
N ILE A 268 -24.20 23.76 0.90
CA ILE A 268 -23.45 24.09 -0.32
C ILE A 268 -21.94 24.04 -0.04
N LEU A 269 -21.49 24.62 1.09
CA LEU A 269 -20.09 24.58 1.48
C LEU A 269 -19.59 23.16 1.66
N ARG A 270 -20.37 22.31 2.34
CA ARG A 270 -20.02 20.90 2.55
C ARG A 270 -19.87 20.15 1.21
N SER A 271 -20.78 20.37 0.26
CA SER A 271 -20.68 19.78 -1.07
C SER A 271 -19.43 20.23 -1.84
N ARG A 272 -19.13 21.55 -1.82
CA ARG A 272 -17.94 22.09 -2.51
C ARG A 272 -16.63 21.59 -1.93
N LEU A 273 -16.55 21.54 -0.59
CA LEU A 273 -15.34 21.04 0.06
C LEU A 273 -15.15 19.54 -0.14
N TYR A 274 -16.24 18.76 -0.14
CA TYR A 274 -16.21 17.34 -0.45
C TYR A 274 -15.75 17.10 -1.91
N GLU A 275 -16.30 17.84 -2.88
CA GLU A 275 -15.85 17.79 -4.28
C GLU A 275 -14.37 18.12 -4.42
N ALA A 276 -13.91 19.21 -3.80
CA ALA A 276 -12.51 19.63 -3.86
C ALA A 276 -11.56 18.57 -3.26
N GLU A 277 -11.94 17.92 -2.15
CA GLU A 277 -11.15 16.86 -1.54
C GLU A 277 -11.13 15.59 -2.42
N GLN A 278 -12.27 15.23 -3.00
CA GLN A 278 -12.36 14.11 -3.93
C GLN A 278 -11.52 14.35 -5.20
N GLU A 279 -11.54 15.57 -5.76
CA GLU A 279 -10.69 15.94 -6.89
C GLU A 279 -9.20 15.87 -6.52
N ARG A 280 -8.82 16.33 -5.33
CA ARG A 280 -7.44 16.25 -4.83
C ARG A 280 -6.98 14.79 -4.71
N GLN A 281 -7.82 13.93 -4.15
CA GLN A 281 -7.53 12.51 -4.01
C GLN A 281 -7.41 11.83 -5.38
N ASN A 282 -8.35 12.11 -6.30
CA ASN A 282 -8.31 11.58 -7.66
C ASN A 282 -7.07 12.04 -8.42
N ALA A 283 -6.66 13.29 -8.26
CA ALA A 283 -5.45 13.83 -8.87
C ALA A 283 -4.18 13.15 -8.31
N ALA A 284 -4.14 12.87 -7.01
CA ALA A 284 -3.04 12.13 -6.38
C ALA A 284 -2.94 10.70 -6.91
N ILE A 285 -4.06 9.97 -6.98
CA ILE A 285 -4.16 8.63 -7.55
C ILE A 285 -3.73 8.62 -9.01
N ALA A 286 -4.21 9.58 -9.81
CA ALA A 286 -3.84 9.70 -11.23
C ALA A 286 -2.34 9.97 -11.42
N LYS A 287 -1.74 10.80 -10.56
CA LYS A 287 -0.31 11.07 -10.56
C LYS A 287 0.50 9.82 -10.20
N GLU A 288 0.08 9.08 -9.18
CA GLU A 288 0.73 7.83 -8.77
C GLU A 288 0.65 6.78 -9.87
N ARG A 289 -0.55 6.54 -10.43
CA ARG A 289 -0.76 5.67 -11.60
C ARG A 289 0.18 6.03 -12.74
N LYS A 290 0.27 7.31 -13.09
CA LYS A 290 1.15 7.79 -14.17
C LYS A 290 2.63 7.51 -13.87
N SER A 291 3.06 7.61 -12.62
CA SER A 291 4.44 7.32 -12.22
C SER A 291 4.77 5.83 -12.34
N GLN A 292 3.82 4.95 -12.04
CA GLN A 292 4.00 3.49 -12.12
C GLN A 292 4.07 3.00 -13.57
N VAL A 293 3.20 3.50 -14.43
CA VAL A 293 3.03 3.01 -15.82
C VAL A 293 4.00 3.69 -16.79
N GLY A 294 4.46 4.91 -16.47
CA GLY A 294 5.33 5.68 -17.36
C GLY A 294 4.70 5.93 -18.74
N THR A 295 5.47 5.72 -19.80
CA THR A 295 5.02 5.86 -21.20
C THR A 295 4.48 4.55 -21.78
N GLY A 296 4.54 3.43 -21.05
CA GLY A 296 4.20 2.10 -21.57
C GLY A 296 5.20 1.57 -22.62
N ASP A 297 6.34 2.23 -22.77
CA ASP A 297 7.38 1.81 -23.69
C ASP A 297 8.12 0.57 -23.15
N ARG A 298 8.42 -0.37 -24.04
CA ARG A 298 9.18 -1.58 -23.74
C ARG A 298 10.60 -1.35 -23.21
N SER A 299 11.12 -0.13 -23.28
CA SER A 299 12.40 0.25 -22.68
C SER A 299 12.33 0.40 -21.16
N GLY A 300 11.23 0.92 -20.62
CA GLY A 300 10.98 1.12 -19.19
C GLY A 300 10.50 -0.14 -18.43
N LYS A 301 10.79 -1.33 -18.95
CA LYS A 301 10.33 -2.60 -18.40
C LYS A 301 10.86 -2.90 -17.01
N ILE A 302 9.99 -3.39 -16.14
CA ILE A 302 10.39 -4.02 -14.87
C ILE A 302 10.71 -5.50 -15.05
N ARG A 303 10.00 -6.19 -15.97
CA ARG A 303 10.11 -7.63 -16.16
C ARG A 303 10.02 -8.03 -17.62
N THR A 304 10.73 -9.11 -17.99
CA THR A 304 10.68 -9.69 -19.33
C THR A 304 10.28 -11.15 -19.27
N TYR A 305 9.23 -11.50 -20.00
CA TYR A 305 8.72 -12.86 -20.20
C TYR A 305 9.24 -13.38 -21.53
N ASN A 306 10.24 -14.26 -21.50
CA ASN A 306 10.88 -14.81 -22.68
C ASN A 306 10.44 -16.27 -22.86
N PHE A 307 9.43 -16.48 -23.69
CA PHE A 307 8.85 -17.81 -23.95
C PHE A 307 9.83 -18.76 -24.64
N PRO A 308 10.59 -18.36 -25.70
CA PRO A 308 11.58 -19.23 -26.32
C PRO A 308 12.66 -19.74 -25.36
N GLN A 309 13.00 -18.99 -24.34
CA GLN A 309 13.99 -19.36 -23.32
C GLN A 309 13.37 -19.94 -22.04
N ASN A 310 12.04 -20.13 -22.00
CA ASN A 310 11.30 -20.58 -20.82
C ASN A 310 11.67 -19.84 -19.53
N ARG A 311 11.85 -18.50 -19.63
CA ARG A 311 12.42 -17.68 -18.57
C ARG A 311 11.66 -16.36 -18.39
N VAL A 312 11.41 -16.01 -17.12
CA VAL A 312 11.01 -14.66 -16.68
C VAL A 312 12.20 -14.00 -16.00
N THR A 313 12.58 -12.81 -16.45
CA THR A 313 13.67 -12.03 -15.85
C THR A 313 13.11 -10.77 -15.23
N ASP A 314 13.28 -10.59 -13.93
CA ASP A 314 12.99 -9.32 -13.25
C ASP A 314 14.26 -8.45 -13.24
N HIS A 315 14.15 -7.25 -13.82
CA HIS A 315 15.30 -6.35 -14.02
C HIS A 315 15.68 -5.55 -12.78
N ARG A 316 14.89 -5.62 -11.73
CA ARG A 316 15.18 -4.98 -10.42
C ARG A 316 16.05 -5.85 -9.54
N LEU A 317 16.18 -7.14 -9.87
CA LEU A 317 17.04 -8.09 -9.17
C LEU A 317 18.39 -8.22 -9.87
N THR A 318 19.42 -8.56 -9.11
CA THR A 318 20.79 -8.74 -9.58
C THR A 318 21.25 -10.19 -9.41
N GLY A 319 22.31 -10.60 -10.11
CA GLY A 319 22.88 -11.95 -10.01
C GLY A 319 21.99 -13.03 -10.63
N ASP A 320 22.06 -14.23 -10.08
CA ASP A 320 21.32 -15.41 -10.58
C ASP A 320 19.86 -15.43 -10.15
N ASN A 321 19.52 -14.72 -9.06
CA ASN A 321 18.18 -14.66 -8.47
C ASN A 321 17.17 -13.84 -9.28
N LYS A 322 17.54 -13.29 -10.43
CA LYS A 322 16.66 -12.50 -11.29
C LYS A 322 15.82 -13.32 -12.28
N ASN A 323 16.11 -14.61 -12.43
CA ASN A 323 15.51 -15.47 -13.43
C ASN A 323 14.61 -16.53 -12.81
N PHE A 324 13.39 -16.68 -13.34
CA PHE A 324 12.36 -17.58 -12.85
C PHE A 324 11.79 -18.41 -14.00
N ASN A 325 11.20 -19.57 -13.69
CA ASN A 325 10.54 -20.40 -14.67
C ASN A 325 9.23 -19.75 -15.15
N ILE A 326 9.09 -19.56 -16.48
CA ILE A 326 7.93 -18.87 -17.05
C ILE A 326 6.63 -19.64 -16.83
N ALA A 327 6.66 -20.99 -16.94
CA ALA A 327 5.45 -21.79 -16.76
C ALA A 327 4.91 -21.70 -15.32
N ALA A 328 5.80 -21.70 -14.33
CA ALA A 328 5.41 -21.52 -12.92
C ALA A 328 4.78 -20.13 -12.71
N ILE A 329 5.45 -19.07 -13.17
CA ILE A 329 4.97 -17.68 -13.03
C ILE A 329 3.61 -17.49 -13.72
N MET A 330 3.46 -17.92 -14.98
CA MET A 330 2.20 -17.78 -15.73
C MET A 330 1.05 -18.60 -15.15
N ASN A 331 1.34 -19.59 -14.32
CA ASN A 331 0.37 -20.37 -13.54
C ASN A 331 0.17 -19.81 -12.12
N GLY A 332 0.56 -18.57 -11.87
CA GLY A 332 0.30 -17.86 -10.60
C GLY A 332 1.28 -18.21 -9.47
N ASP A 333 2.45 -18.78 -9.75
CA ASP A 333 3.48 -18.99 -8.73
C ASP A 333 4.43 -17.77 -8.66
N LEU A 334 3.91 -16.66 -8.14
CA LEU A 334 4.64 -15.38 -8.04
C LEU A 334 5.45 -15.26 -6.74
N ASP A 335 5.21 -16.09 -5.74
CA ASP A 335 5.81 -15.95 -4.42
C ASP A 335 7.34 -15.94 -4.43
N PRO A 336 8.04 -16.85 -5.13
CA PRO A 336 9.52 -16.82 -5.14
C PRO A 336 10.09 -15.51 -5.69
N LEU A 337 9.41 -14.92 -6.67
CA LEU A 337 9.80 -13.65 -7.28
C LEU A 337 9.50 -12.46 -6.34
N ILE A 338 8.33 -12.44 -5.75
CA ILE A 338 7.91 -11.38 -4.82
C ILE A 338 8.76 -11.40 -3.55
N ASP A 339 9.09 -12.59 -3.04
CA ASP A 339 9.95 -12.74 -1.87
C ASP A 339 11.37 -12.24 -2.15
N ALA A 340 11.93 -12.53 -3.34
CA ALA A 340 13.22 -11.99 -3.75
C ALA A 340 13.21 -10.45 -3.84
N LEU A 341 12.13 -9.86 -4.39
CA LEU A 341 11.98 -8.40 -4.45
C LEU A 341 11.81 -7.79 -3.07
N THR A 342 11.07 -8.44 -2.19
CA THR A 342 10.88 -7.99 -0.79
C THR A 342 12.21 -7.97 -0.06
N LEU A 343 13.02 -9.03 -0.17
CA LEU A 343 14.35 -9.09 0.43
C LEU A 343 15.28 -8.01 -0.14
N ASN A 344 15.26 -7.79 -1.46
CA ASN A 344 16.05 -6.74 -2.09
C ASN A 344 15.65 -5.34 -1.59
N GLN A 345 14.36 -5.05 -1.50
CA GLN A 345 13.86 -3.78 -0.95
C GLN A 345 14.25 -3.59 0.52
N GLN A 346 14.15 -4.65 1.33
CA GLN A 346 14.58 -4.60 2.74
C GLN A 346 16.08 -4.31 2.85
N ALA A 347 16.90 -4.96 2.01
CA ALA A 347 18.34 -4.73 1.98
C ALA A 347 18.70 -3.28 1.61
N GLN A 348 18.02 -2.71 0.60
CA GLN A 348 18.20 -1.31 0.21
C GLN A 348 17.83 -0.35 1.34
N ARG A 349 16.68 -0.54 1.98
CA ARG A 349 16.23 0.29 3.11
C ARG A 349 17.17 0.21 4.33
N LEU A 350 17.78 -0.96 4.57
CA LEU A 350 18.78 -1.11 5.63
C LEU A 350 20.06 -0.34 5.31
N GLN A 351 20.47 -0.26 4.05
CA GLN A 351 21.62 0.54 3.62
C GLN A 351 21.34 2.05 3.74
N GLU A 352 20.16 2.50 3.26
CA GLU A 352 19.74 3.91 3.37
C GLU A 352 19.54 4.38 4.83
N GLY A 353 19.10 3.50 5.72
CA GLY A 353 18.92 3.81 7.14
C GLY A 353 20.22 3.71 7.98
N ALA A 354 21.32 3.30 7.37
CA ALA A 354 22.65 3.23 8.01
C ALA A 354 23.52 4.45 7.70
N GLU A 355 23.11 5.31 6.74
CA GLU A 355 23.70 6.64 6.49
C GLU A 355 22.98 7.71 7.35
#